data_0c3d718671ae7c19a14195662c0f0644
#
_entry.id   0c3d718671ae7c19a14195662c0f0644
#
_cell.length_a   1.000
_cell.length_b   1.000
_cell.length_c   1.000
_cell.angle_alpha   90.00
_cell.angle_beta   90.00
_cell.angle_gamma   90.00
#
_symmetry.space_group_name_H-M   'P 1'
#
loop_
_entity.id
_entity.type
_entity.pdbx_description
1 polymer ?
#
loop_
_entity_poly.entity_id
_entity_poly.type
_entity_poly.pdbx_seq_one_letter_code
_entity_poly.pdbx_strand_id
1 'polypeptide(L)'
;MHRSVSVAQPAGRGRRRCAHSGLGLVALTLLLSLAGAPAAFASEAELVVPDLASESFFGLSGHNLLLLGMGVCVLGLLFGWVMYKQLEKLPVHRSMREISELIYETCKTYLVTQGKFILILEAFIGTIIVIYFGWLRHFDATRVIVILLMSLIGIAGSYGVAWFGIRINTFANSRSAFASLRGKPFPTYDIPLRAGMSIGMLLISVELVIMLAILLFVPGDYAGPCFIGFAIGESLGAAALRIAGGIFTKIADIGSDLMKIVFNIKEDDARNPGVIADCTGDNAGDSVGPSADGFETYGVTGVALISFILLAVPAPHTQVQLLVWIFVMRVMMIIASAGSYLLNEAFARTRYGNVSRFNFESPLTHLVWLTSIVSVVLTFVVSRLLIADLGDGTLWWKLSAIITCGTLAGAI
;
A
#
# COMPACT_ATOMS: atom_id res chain seq x y z
N MET A 1 -27.07 43.63 32.42
CA MET A 1 -27.14 42.62 33.50
C MET A 1 -25.99 41.66 33.28
N HIS A 2 -24.84 41.94 33.90
CA HIS A 2 -23.66 41.06 33.91
C HIS A 2 -23.89 39.92 34.90
N ARG A 3 -23.78 38.68 34.45
CA ARG A 3 -23.58 37.53 35.34
C ARG A 3 -22.18 36.99 35.10
N SER A 4 -21.30 37.25 36.05
CA SER A 4 -20.02 36.63 36.22
C SER A 4 -20.17 35.16 36.58
N VAL A 5 -19.63 34.26 35.77
CA VAL A 5 -19.47 32.84 36.10
C VAL A 5 -18.09 32.66 36.74
N SER A 6 -18.11 32.37 38.02
CA SER A 6 -16.94 32.00 38.82
C SER A 6 -16.57 30.57 38.51
N VAL A 7 -15.36 30.36 37.98
CA VAL A 7 -14.77 29.02 37.83
C VAL A 7 -13.96 28.71 39.09
N ALA A 8 -14.44 27.73 39.85
CA ALA A 8 -13.73 27.18 41.01
C ALA A 8 -12.55 26.31 40.58
N GLN A 9 -11.38 26.62 41.11
CA GLN A 9 -10.19 25.75 41.01
C GLN A 9 -10.30 24.58 41.99
N PRO A 10 -9.99 23.35 41.64
CA PRO A 10 -9.71 22.30 42.59
C PRO A 10 -8.23 22.27 42.97
N ALA A 11 -7.94 22.48 44.23
CA ALA A 11 -6.65 22.17 44.84
C ALA A 11 -6.45 20.65 44.94
N GLY A 12 -5.35 20.15 44.48
CA GLY A 12 -4.97 18.74 44.56
C GLY A 12 -3.46 18.53 44.40
N ARG A 13 -2.67 18.88 45.42
CA ARG A 13 -1.29 18.41 45.58
C ARG A 13 -1.27 16.92 45.92
N GLY A 14 -0.51 16.13 45.14
CA GLY A 14 -0.07 14.82 45.57
C GLY A 14 -0.21 13.72 44.55
N ARG A 15 0.75 13.62 43.59
CA ARG A 15 1.12 12.37 42.87
C ARG A 15 2.23 12.61 41.84
N ARG A 16 3.41 13.07 42.28
CA ARG A 16 4.60 13.20 41.40
C ARG A 16 5.76 12.32 41.85
N ARG A 17 5.56 11.15 42.42
CA ARG A 17 6.67 10.26 42.82
C ARG A 17 6.65 8.83 42.26
N CYS A 18 5.68 8.42 41.44
CA CYS A 18 5.65 7.05 40.89
C CYS A 18 5.93 6.96 39.38
N ALA A 19 6.11 8.07 38.65
CA ALA A 19 6.32 8.00 37.20
C ALA A 19 7.79 7.77 36.79
N HIS A 20 8.75 8.07 37.63
CA HIS A 20 10.17 7.93 37.27
C HIS A 20 10.74 6.52 37.50
N SER A 21 10.15 5.72 38.38
CA SER A 21 10.59 4.34 38.60
C SER A 21 10.15 3.39 37.47
N GLY A 22 9.02 3.65 36.80
CA GLY A 22 8.53 2.85 35.67
C GLY A 22 9.37 3.06 34.39
N LEU A 23 9.75 4.30 34.10
CA LEU A 23 10.60 4.60 32.92
C LEU A 23 12.02 3.99 33.08
N GLY A 24 12.57 4.03 34.29
CA GLY A 24 13.87 3.42 34.58
C GLY A 24 13.86 1.90 34.43
N LEU A 25 12.76 1.26 34.81
CA LEU A 25 12.60 -0.20 34.68
C LEU A 25 12.42 -0.63 33.21
N VAL A 26 11.64 0.13 32.43
CA VAL A 26 11.47 -0.11 30.98
C VAL A 26 12.77 0.15 30.21
N ALA A 27 13.51 1.19 30.56
CA ALA A 27 14.81 1.45 29.93
C ALA A 27 15.85 0.38 30.31
N LEU A 28 15.82 -0.13 31.55
CA LEU A 28 16.71 -1.20 32.00
C LEU A 28 16.34 -2.55 31.35
N THR A 29 15.06 -2.88 31.22
CA THR A 29 14.62 -4.10 30.50
C THR A 29 14.94 -4.03 29.01
N LEU A 30 14.82 -2.87 28.36
CA LEU A 30 15.26 -2.65 26.98
C LEU A 30 16.78 -2.78 26.83
N LEU A 31 17.57 -2.24 27.76
CA LEU A 31 19.03 -2.37 27.78
C LEU A 31 19.48 -3.81 28.06
N LEU A 32 18.80 -4.53 28.95
CA LEU A 32 19.09 -5.94 29.25
C LEU A 32 18.65 -6.87 28.08
N SER A 33 17.59 -6.58 27.38
CA SER A 33 17.19 -7.32 26.17
C SER A 33 18.15 -7.09 25.00
N LEU A 34 18.74 -5.88 24.87
CA LEU A 34 19.78 -5.58 23.89
C LEU A 34 21.15 -6.21 24.24
N ALA A 35 21.48 -6.37 25.55
CA ALA A 35 22.73 -6.97 26.00
C ALA A 35 22.72 -8.49 25.98
N GLY A 36 21.56 -9.14 25.96
CA GLY A 36 21.39 -10.60 25.97
C GLY A 36 21.11 -11.25 24.63
N ALA A 37 21.07 -10.49 23.54
CA ALA A 37 20.88 -11.06 22.20
C ALA A 37 22.19 -11.74 21.75
N PRO A 38 22.17 -13.06 21.47
CA PRO A 38 23.34 -13.70 20.88
C PRO A 38 23.64 -13.03 19.53
N ALA A 39 24.92 -12.72 19.31
CA ALA A 39 25.45 -12.03 18.12
C ALA A 39 25.41 -12.90 16.84
N ALA A 40 24.26 -13.49 16.52
CA ALA A 40 24.04 -14.34 15.35
C ALA A 40 22.71 -14.01 14.66
N PHE A 41 22.35 -12.72 14.59
CA PHE A 41 21.36 -12.32 13.59
C PHE A 41 22.11 -11.99 12.30
N ALA A 42 22.09 -12.93 11.33
CA ALA A 42 22.38 -12.58 9.96
C ALA A 42 21.47 -11.39 9.61
N SER A 43 22.07 -10.26 9.24
CA SER A 43 21.31 -9.09 8.85
C SER A 43 20.60 -9.41 7.55
N GLU A 44 19.36 -8.95 7.37
CA GLU A 44 18.64 -9.06 6.08
C GLU A 44 19.48 -8.56 4.90
N ALA A 45 20.40 -7.62 5.13
CA ALA A 45 21.35 -7.12 4.13
C ALA A 45 22.46 -8.12 3.74
N GLU A 46 22.65 -9.20 4.47
CA GLU A 46 23.60 -10.28 4.18
C GLU A 46 22.93 -11.49 3.51
N LEU A 47 21.62 -11.41 3.25
CA LEU A 47 20.89 -12.46 2.58
C LEU A 47 21.39 -12.65 1.15
N VAL A 48 21.64 -13.89 0.78
CA VAL A 48 22.00 -14.30 -0.57
C VAL A 48 20.84 -15.08 -1.15
N VAL A 49 20.31 -14.59 -2.27
CA VAL A 49 19.25 -15.30 -3.00
C VAL A 49 19.87 -16.43 -3.78
N PRO A 50 19.39 -17.69 -3.61
CA PRO A 50 19.88 -18.83 -4.36
C PRO A 50 19.52 -18.72 -5.85
N ASP A 51 20.21 -19.50 -6.70
CA ASP A 51 19.91 -19.55 -8.12
C ASP A 51 18.51 -20.13 -8.38
N LEU A 52 17.60 -19.29 -8.85
CA LEU A 52 16.21 -19.67 -9.14
C LEU A 52 16.08 -20.61 -10.35
N ALA A 53 17.13 -20.74 -11.16
CA ALA A 53 17.14 -21.68 -12.28
C ALA A 53 17.43 -23.13 -11.85
N SER A 54 17.87 -23.32 -10.60
CA SER A 54 18.23 -24.66 -10.07
C SER A 54 17.05 -25.61 -9.93
N GLU A 55 15.84 -25.08 -9.82
CA GLU A 55 14.60 -25.88 -9.70
C GLU A 55 13.70 -25.70 -10.92
N SER A 56 12.98 -26.79 -11.27
CA SER A 56 12.05 -26.78 -12.42
C SER A 56 10.60 -27.02 -11.98
N PHE A 57 9.70 -26.25 -12.56
CA PHE A 57 8.26 -26.31 -12.33
C PHE A 57 7.56 -26.48 -13.69
N PHE A 58 6.84 -27.58 -13.90
CA PHE A 58 6.16 -27.86 -15.18
C PHE A 58 7.08 -27.82 -16.41
N GLY A 59 8.35 -28.19 -16.26
CA GLY A 59 9.33 -28.16 -17.35
C GLY A 59 9.95 -26.77 -17.61
N LEU A 60 9.60 -25.75 -16.82
CA LEU A 60 10.20 -24.43 -16.82
C LEU A 60 11.08 -24.25 -15.60
N SER A 61 12.24 -23.58 -15.72
CA SER A 61 12.99 -23.19 -14.54
C SER A 61 12.23 -22.16 -13.72
N GLY A 62 12.47 -22.12 -12.39
CA GLY A 62 11.86 -21.10 -11.52
C GLY A 62 12.10 -19.69 -12.02
N HIS A 63 13.30 -19.39 -12.55
CA HIS A 63 13.60 -18.11 -13.19
C HIS A 63 12.63 -17.79 -14.36
N ASN A 64 12.44 -18.73 -15.28
CA ASN A 64 11.56 -18.52 -16.44
C ASN A 64 10.08 -18.41 -16.02
N LEU A 65 9.66 -19.17 -15.01
CA LEU A 65 8.31 -19.08 -14.49
C LEU A 65 8.02 -17.69 -13.88
N LEU A 66 8.98 -17.14 -13.12
CA LEU A 66 8.84 -15.78 -12.56
C LEU A 66 8.96 -14.70 -13.65
N LEU A 67 9.74 -14.92 -14.70
CA LEU A 67 9.78 -14.03 -15.86
C LEU A 67 8.42 -13.96 -16.57
N LEU A 68 7.70 -15.08 -16.71
CA LEU A 68 6.31 -15.08 -17.17
C LEU A 68 5.40 -14.32 -16.20
N GLY A 69 5.63 -14.44 -14.89
CA GLY A 69 4.95 -13.65 -13.86
C GLY A 69 5.15 -12.15 -14.04
N MET A 70 6.34 -11.71 -14.41
CA MET A 70 6.61 -10.30 -14.77
C MET A 70 5.75 -9.86 -15.98
N GLY A 71 5.54 -10.72 -16.96
CA GLY A 71 4.61 -10.46 -18.06
C GLY A 71 3.18 -10.23 -17.58
N VAL A 72 2.71 -10.99 -16.59
CA VAL A 72 1.39 -10.77 -15.96
C VAL A 72 1.34 -9.42 -15.24
N CYS A 73 2.41 -9.01 -14.57
CA CYS A 73 2.48 -7.68 -13.95
C CYS A 73 2.35 -6.55 -14.99
N VAL A 74 3.00 -6.68 -16.14
CA VAL A 74 2.86 -5.72 -17.25
C VAL A 74 1.41 -5.66 -17.76
N LEU A 75 0.73 -6.80 -17.85
CA LEU A 75 -0.71 -6.82 -18.18
C LEU A 75 -1.55 -6.15 -17.10
N GLY A 76 -1.19 -6.30 -15.83
CA GLY A 76 -1.83 -5.60 -14.70
C GLY A 76 -1.66 -4.07 -14.80
N LEU A 77 -0.46 -3.58 -15.14
CA LEU A 77 -0.20 -2.16 -15.41
C LEU A 77 -1.05 -1.65 -16.58
N LEU A 78 -1.12 -2.41 -17.64
CA LEU A 78 -1.93 -2.07 -18.82
C LEU A 78 -3.42 -2.02 -18.47
N PHE A 79 -3.91 -2.98 -17.67
CA PHE A 79 -5.28 -2.98 -17.18
C PHE A 79 -5.60 -1.71 -16.39
N GLY A 80 -4.76 -1.34 -15.40
CA GLY A 80 -4.92 -0.10 -14.63
C GLY A 80 -4.93 1.14 -15.52
N TRP A 81 -4.01 1.20 -16.49
CA TRP A 81 -3.94 2.30 -17.46
C TRP A 81 -5.18 2.40 -18.37
N VAL A 82 -5.70 1.28 -18.83
CA VAL A 82 -6.93 1.25 -19.66
C VAL A 82 -8.12 1.78 -18.87
N MET A 83 -8.27 1.34 -17.59
CA MET A 83 -9.31 1.86 -16.70
C MET A 83 -9.20 3.36 -16.48
N TYR A 84 -7.99 3.86 -16.22
CA TYR A 84 -7.73 5.30 -16.14
C TYR A 84 -8.18 6.05 -17.38
N LYS A 85 -7.81 5.57 -18.60
CA LYS A 85 -8.20 6.20 -19.86
C LYS A 85 -9.71 6.14 -20.14
N GLN A 86 -10.38 5.09 -19.68
CA GLN A 86 -11.83 5.00 -19.77
C GLN A 86 -12.52 6.04 -18.87
N LEU A 87 -12.05 6.22 -17.64
CA LEU A 87 -12.56 7.22 -16.71
C LEU A 87 -12.31 8.65 -17.21
N GLU A 88 -11.13 8.94 -17.72
CA GLU A 88 -10.76 10.25 -18.27
C GLU A 88 -11.74 10.71 -19.38
N LYS A 89 -12.19 9.77 -20.21
CA LYS A 89 -13.09 10.03 -21.35
C LYS A 89 -14.57 10.18 -20.98
N LEU A 90 -14.94 9.86 -19.73
CA LEU A 90 -16.34 9.99 -19.31
C LEU A 90 -16.80 11.46 -19.38
N PRO A 91 -18.08 11.71 -19.75
CA PRO A 91 -18.62 13.04 -19.82
C PRO A 91 -18.67 13.69 -18.45
N VAL A 92 -18.40 14.99 -18.40
CA VAL A 92 -18.46 15.83 -17.20
C VAL A 92 -18.87 17.25 -17.59
N HIS A 93 -19.66 17.91 -16.75
CA HIS A 93 -20.02 19.31 -16.96
C HIS A 93 -18.79 20.22 -16.80
N ARG A 94 -18.70 21.27 -17.61
CA ARG A 94 -17.54 22.18 -17.64
C ARG A 94 -17.19 22.73 -16.24
N SER A 95 -18.18 23.25 -15.53
CA SER A 95 -17.98 23.82 -14.19
C SER A 95 -17.45 22.77 -13.18
N MET A 96 -17.97 21.53 -13.22
CA MET A 96 -17.49 20.46 -12.35
C MET A 96 -16.04 20.07 -12.69
N ARG A 97 -15.69 20.09 -13.98
CA ARG A 97 -14.33 19.82 -14.42
C ARG A 97 -13.37 20.92 -13.95
N GLU A 98 -13.75 22.18 -14.06
CA GLU A 98 -12.94 23.32 -13.64
C GLU A 98 -12.62 23.25 -12.13
N ILE A 99 -13.61 22.93 -11.30
CA ILE A 99 -13.40 22.73 -9.84
C ILE A 99 -12.54 21.49 -9.57
N SER A 100 -12.78 20.39 -10.25
CA SER A 100 -11.99 19.17 -10.11
C SER A 100 -10.51 19.39 -10.48
N GLU A 101 -10.22 20.17 -11.53
CA GLU A 101 -8.84 20.51 -11.88
C GLU A 101 -8.22 21.48 -10.86
N LEU A 102 -8.99 22.41 -10.28
CA LEU A 102 -8.52 23.27 -9.20
C LEU A 102 -8.12 22.45 -7.96
N ILE A 103 -8.96 21.49 -7.57
CA ILE A 103 -8.66 20.55 -6.47
C ILE A 103 -7.38 19.75 -6.79
N TYR A 104 -7.25 19.25 -8.02
CA TYR A 104 -6.04 18.54 -8.43
C TYR A 104 -4.77 19.40 -8.36
N GLU A 105 -4.80 20.64 -8.85
CA GLU A 105 -3.64 21.54 -8.79
C GLU A 105 -3.25 21.87 -7.34
N THR A 106 -4.23 21.95 -6.43
CA THR A 106 -3.97 22.12 -5.01
C THR A 106 -3.34 20.87 -4.39
N CYS A 107 -3.88 19.68 -4.68
CA CYS A 107 -3.28 18.40 -4.28
C CYS A 107 -1.86 18.22 -4.83
N LYS A 108 -1.62 18.64 -6.08
CA LYS A 108 -0.29 18.62 -6.71
C LYS A 108 0.70 19.50 -5.96
N THR A 109 0.27 20.70 -5.54
CA THR A 109 1.10 21.59 -4.72
C THR A 109 1.47 20.95 -3.39
N TYR A 110 0.50 20.31 -2.74
CA TYR A 110 0.72 19.49 -1.54
C TYR A 110 1.76 18.40 -1.81
N LEU A 111 1.58 17.58 -2.86
CA LEU A 111 2.51 16.50 -3.21
C LEU A 111 3.93 17.02 -3.45
N VAL A 112 4.09 18.09 -4.23
CA VAL A 112 5.41 18.68 -4.49
C VAL A 112 6.09 19.14 -3.21
N THR A 113 5.32 19.71 -2.28
CA THR A 113 5.84 20.14 -0.97
C THR A 113 6.26 18.94 -0.13
N GLN A 114 5.43 17.88 -0.09
CA GLN A 114 5.76 16.64 0.62
C GLN A 114 6.95 15.92 -0.03
N GLY A 115 7.04 15.90 -1.35
CA GLY A 115 8.19 15.32 -2.06
C GLY A 115 9.52 15.98 -1.68
N LYS A 116 9.56 17.31 -1.56
CA LYS A 116 10.75 18.02 -1.05
C LYS A 116 11.08 17.62 0.39
N PHE A 117 10.08 17.52 1.25
CA PHE A 117 10.26 17.09 2.62
C PHE A 117 10.78 15.66 2.73
N ILE A 118 10.22 14.73 1.94
CA ILE A 118 10.69 13.34 1.86
C ILE A 118 12.16 13.27 1.43
N LEU A 119 12.59 14.09 0.44
CA LEU A 119 13.99 14.12 0.03
C LEU A 119 14.92 14.66 1.13
N ILE A 120 14.46 15.59 1.97
CA ILE A 120 15.23 16.04 3.15
C ILE A 120 15.34 14.91 4.17
N LEU A 121 14.25 14.20 4.43
CA LEU A 121 14.27 13.01 5.30
C LEU A 121 15.18 11.92 4.75
N GLU A 122 15.15 11.68 3.45
CA GLU A 122 16.02 10.70 2.79
C GLU A 122 17.51 11.08 2.92
N ALA A 123 17.85 12.35 2.81
CA ALA A 123 19.23 12.79 3.07
C ALA A 123 19.67 12.48 4.50
N PHE A 124 18.78 12.61 5.48
CA PHE A 124 19.03 12.23 6.87
C PHE A 124 19.14 10.71 7.05
N ILE A 125 18.18 9.95 6.54
CA ILE A 125 18.17 8.48 6.60
C ILE A 125 19.34 7.92 5.80
N GLY A 126 19.64 8.47 4.61
CA GLY A 126 20.78 8.08 3.79
C GLY A 126 22.12 8.28 4.53
N THR A 127 22.25 9.33 5.34
CA THR A 127 23.42 9.48 6.21
C THR A 127 23.50 8.36 7.24
N ILE A 128 22.37 7.98 7.84
CA ILE A 128 22.32 6.84 8.78
C ILE A 128 22.67 5.52 8.06
N ILE A 129 22.16 5.32 6.84
CA ILE A 129 22.49 4.15 6.01
C ILE A 129 24.01 4.06 5.78
N VAL A 130 24.65 5.17 5.40
CA VAL A 130 26.10 5.21 5.19
C VAL A 130 26.88 4.89 6.47
N ILE A 131 26.50 5.48 7.60
CA ILE A 131 27.15 5.22 8.87
C ILE A 131 26.93 3.77 9.31
N TYR A 132 25.70 3.27 9.25
CA TYR A 132 25.37 1.92 9.73
C TYR A 132 25.99 0.85 8.84
N PHE A 133 25.70 0.86 7.55
CA PHE A 133 26.18 -0.20 6.65
C PHE A 133 27.64 -0.02 6.27
N GLY A 134 28.10 1.21 5.99
CA GLY A 134 29.48 1.45 5.59
C GLY A 134 30.46 1.36 6.74
N TRP A 135 30.17 2.00 7.87
CA TRP A 135 31.13 2.08 8.98
C TRP A 135 30.93 0.98 10.02
N LEU A 136 29.69 0.74 10.53
CA LEU A 136 29.46 -0.27 11.57
C LEU A 136 29.44 -1.70 11.02
N ARG A 137 28.85 -1.91 9.83
CA ARG A 137 28.74 -3.25 9.22
C ARG A 137 29.87 -3.54 8.22
N HIS A 138 30.75 -2.58 7.95
CA HIS A 138 31.89 -2.71 7.04
C HIS A 138 31.52 -3.19 5.63
N PHE A 139 30.35 -2.78 5.12
CA PHE A 139 29.97 -3.07 3.74
C PHE A 139 30.85 -2.27 2.77
N ASP A 140 31.14 -2.86 1.62
CA ASP A 140 31.81 -2.16 0.54
C ASP A 140 30.98 -1.00 0.00
N ALA A 141 31.64 -0.02 -0.58
CA ALA A 141 30.98 1.18 -1.10
C ALA A 141 29.87 0.86 -2.10
N THR A 142 30.04 -0.19 -2.93
CA THR A 142 29.06 -0.59 -3.93
C THR A 142 27.74 -1.02 -3.29
N ARG A 143 27.78 -1.85 -2.23
CA ARG A 143 26.59 -2.27 -1.50
C ARG A 143 25.86 -1.08 -0.86
N VAL A 144 26.60 -0.16 -0.25
CA VAL A 144 26.01 1.04 0.37
C VAL A 144 25.33 1.92 -0.68
N ILE A 145 25.95 2.13 -1.85
CA ILE A 145 25.37 2.88 -2.96
C ILE A 145 24.10 2.19 -3.47
N VAL A 146 24.10 0.87 -3.59
CA VAL A 146 22.94 0.08 -4.02
C VAL A 146 21.78 0.26 -3.03
N ILE A 147 22.03 0.19 -1.71
CA ILE A 147 21.00 0.44 -0.69
C ILE A 147 20.39 1.83 -0.87
N LEU A 148 21.21 2.86 -1.04
CA LEU A 148 20.74 4.24 -1.23
C LEU A 148 19.93 4.42 -2.52
N LEU A 149 20.38 3.83 -3.63
CA LEU A 149 19.67 3.89 -4.90
C LEU A 149 18.31 3.18 -4.82
N MET A 150 18.26 2.02 -4.17
CA MET A 150 17.03 1.27 -3.98
C MET A 150 16.07 1.96 -3.02
N SER A 151 16.59 2.69 -2.01
CA SER A 151 15.76 3.55 -1.15
C SER A 151 15.09 4.65 -1.97
N LEU A 152 15.81 5.31 -2.85
CA LEU A 152 15.20 6.30 -3.76
C LEU A 152 14.16 5.70 -4.69
N ILE A 153 14.35 4.46 -5.17
CA ILE A 153 13.36 3.74 -5.98
C ILE A 153 12.11 3.42 -5.15
N GLY A 154 12.27 2.99 -3.90
CA GLY A 154 11.16 2.76 -2.97
C GLY A 154 10.33 4.02 -2.71
N ILE A 155 11.00 5.15 -2.44
CA ILE A 155 10.33 6.46 -2.31
C ILE A 155 9.57 6.79 -3.60
N ALA A 156 10.22 6.65 -4.76
CA ALA A 156 9.60 6.96 -6.05
C ALA A 156 8.37 6.08 -6.33
N GLY A 157 8.38 4.81 -5.92
CA GLY A 157 7.25 3.89 -5.98
C GLY A 157 6.06 4.39 -5.17
N SER A 158 6.23 4.58 -3.85
CA SER A 158 5.19 5.09 -2.94
C SER A 158 4.64 6.43 -3.41
N TYR A 159 5.52 7.36 -3.78
CA TYR A 159 5.15 8.69 -4.24
C TYR A 159 4.42 8.67 -5.58
N GLY A 160 4.88 7.85 -6.53
CA GLY A 160 4.28 7.72 -7.85
C GLY A 160 2.88 7.12 -7.80
N VAL A 161 2.69 6.09 -6.98
CA VAL A 161 1.36 5.46 -6.78
C VAL A 161 0.39 6.43 -6.10
N ALA A 162 0.85 7.19 -5.09
CA ALA A 162 0.04 8.21 -4.44
C ALA A 162 -0.37 9.33 -5.43
N TRP A 163 0.56 9.80 -6.23
CA TRP A 163 0.27 10.79 -7.26
C TRP A 163 -0.77 10.30 -8.27
N PHE A 164 -0.62 9.07 -8.74
CA PHE A 164 -1.59 8.45 -9.65
C PHE A 164 -2.96 8.32 -8.98
N GLY A 165 -3.02 7.90 -7.71
CA GLY A 165 -4.23 7.79 -6.92
C GLY A 165 -4.99 9.12 -6.84
N ILE A 166 -4.31 10.19 -6.46
CA ILE A 166 -4.89 11.55 -6.41
C ILE A 166 -5.44 11.95 -7.78
N ARG A 167 -4.69 11.72 -8.86
CA ARG A 167 -5.12 12.13 -10.20
C ARG A 167 -6.38 11.40 -10.65
N ILE A 168 -6.45 10.09 -10.45
CA ILE A 168 -7.61 9.30 -10.88
C ILE A 168 -8.84 9.61 -10.01
N ASN A 169 -8.66 9.84 -8.71
CA ASN A 169 -9.75 10.17 -7.81
C ASN A 169 -10.37 11.52 -8.15
N THR A 170 -9.58 12.55 -8.46
CA THR A 170 -10.12 13.83 -8.91
C THR A 170 -10.93 13.71 -10.19
N PHE A 171 -10.55 12.82 -11.11
CA PHE A 171 -11.39 12.50 -12.26
C PHE A 171 -12.70 11.80 -11.85
N ALA A 172 -12.58 10.74 -11.04
CA ALA A 172 -13.72 9.92 -10.64
C ALA A 172 -14.78 10.75 -9.92
N ASN A 173 -14.36 11.63 -8.99
CA ASN A 173 -15.27 12.47 -8.21
C ASN A 173 -16.16 13.34 -9.09
N SER A 174 -15.58 14.12 -10.01
CA SER A 174 -16.35 14.99 -10.89
C SER A 174 -17.28 14.25 -11.85
N ARG A 175 -16.86 13.08 -12.32
CA ARG A 175 -17.64 12.26 -13.25
C ARG A 175 -18.74 11.49 -12.54
N SER A 176 -18.48 11.01 -11.32
CA SER A 176 -19.48 10.39 -10.46
C SER A 176 -20.58 11.39 -10.07
N ALA A 177 -20.18 12.60 -9.65
CA ALA A 177 -21.11 13.69 -9.36
C ALA A 177 -21.96 14.07 -10.58
N PHE A 178 -21.37 14.18 -11.76
CA PHE A 178 -22.13 14.46 -12.98
C PHE A 178 -23.05 13.31 -13.39
N ALA A 179 -22.61 12.07 -13.21
CA ALA A 179 -23.40 10.88 -13.53
C ALA A 179 -24.64 10.75 -12.63
N SER A 180 -24.57 11.19 -11.38
CA SER A 180 -25.68 11.16 -10.41
C SER A 180 -26.89 11.98 -10.89
N LEU A 181 -26.66 13.05 -11.67
CA LEU A 181 -27.72 13.91 -12.22
C LEU A 181 -28.63 13.18 -13.21
N ARG A 182 -28.22 12.00 -13.71
CA ARG A 182 -29.04 11.20 -14.62
C ARG A 182 -30.13 10.39 -13.94
N GLY A 183 -30.20 10.42 -12.61
CA GLY A 183 -31.22 9.72 -11.81
C GLY A 183 -31.09 8.20 -11.80
N LYS A 184 -29.98 7.65 -12.32
CA LYS A 184 -29.63 6.21 -12.25
C LYS A 184 -28.46 5.99 -11.29
N PRO A 185 -28.61 5.16 -10.25
CA PRO A 185 -27.58 5.01 -9.21
C PRO A 185 -26.37 4.17 -9.67
N PHE A 186 -26.52 3.28 -10.67
CA PHE A 186 -25.43 2.38 -11.07
C PHE A 186 -24.13 3.10 -11.46
N PRO A 187 -24.11 4.18 -12.25
CA PRO A 187 -22.86 4.89 -12.58
C PRO A 187 -22.15 5.49 -11.37
N THR A 188 -22.87 5.87 -10.32
CA THR A 188 -22.27 6.42 -9.08
C THR A 188 -21.59 5.35 -8.24
N TYR A 189 -21.91 4.07 -8.45
CA TYR A 189 -21.21 2.91 -7.94
C TYR A 189 -20.03 2.50 -8.84
N ASP A 190 -20.26 2.43 -10.15
CA ASP A 190 -19.31 1.88 -11.13
C ASP A 190 -18.05 2.77 -11.30
N ILE A 191 -18.22 4.10 -11.31
CA ILE A 191 -17.11 5.04 -11.54
C ILE A 191 -16.08 4.99 -10.41
N PRO A 192 -16.44 5.11 -9.11
CA PRO A 192 -15.48 4.97 -8.01
C PRO A 192 -14.83 3.58 -7.95
N LEU A 193 -15.58 2.52 -8.21
CA LEU A 193 -15.04 1.15 -8.22
C LEU A 193 -13.97 0.98 -9.30
N ARG A 194 -14.18 1.53 -10.50
CA ARG A 194 -13.18 1.53 -11.58
C ARG A 194 -11.92 2.32 -11.21
N ALA A 195 -12.08 3.46 -10.51
CA ALA A 195 -10.95 4.23 -10.02
C ALA A 195 -10.13 3.42 -9.03
N GLY A 196 -10.78 2.81 -8.04
CA GLY A 196 -10.13 1.93 -7.05
C GLY A 196 -9.42 0.75 -7.70
N MET A 197 -10.05 0.08 -8.66
CA MET A 197 -9.43 -1.02 -9.40
C MET A 197 -8.21 -0.57 -10.22
N SER A 198 -8.27 0.61 -10.85
CA SER A 198 -7.14 1.17 -11.58
C SER A 198 -5.93 1.41 -10.65
N ILE A 199 -6.16 2.01 -9.48
CA ILE A 199 -5.12 2.27 -8.47
C ILE A 199 -4.56 0.95 -7.94
N GLY A 200 -5.42 0.04 -7.50
CA GLY A 200 -5.01 -1.24 -6.93
C GLY A 200 -4.20 -2.09 -7.89
N MET A 201 -4.63 -2.20 -9.14
CA MET A 201 -3.91 -2.96 -10.17
C MET A 201 -2.55 -2.33 -10.51
N LEU A 202 -2.47 -1.00 -10.58
CA LEU A 202 -1.20 -0.32 -10.80
C LEU A 202 -0.26 -0.52 -9.62
N LEU A 203 -0.75 -0.34 -8.39
CA LEU A 203 0.02 -0.49 -7.15
C LEU A 203 0.69 -1.86 -7.07
N ILE A 204 -0.11 -2.94 -7.08
CA ILE A 204 0.41 -4.31 -6.93
C ILE A 204 1.32 -4.71 -8.10
N SER A 205 1.05 -4.20 -9.29
CA SER A 205 1.86 -4.52 -10.47
C SER A 205 3.21 -3.80 -10.47
N VAL A 206 3.27 -2.51 -10.10
CA VAL A 206 4.52 -1.75 -9.95
C VAL A 206 5.41 -2.41 -8.90
N GLU A 207 4.83 -2.71 -7.74
CA GLU A 207 5.54 -3.34 -6.64
C GLU A 207 6.15 -4.68 -7.05
N LEU A 208 5.33 -5.57 -7.64
CA LEU A 208 5.80 -6.88 -8.09
C LEU A 208 6.84 -6.78 -9.21
N VAL A 209 6.72 -5.83 -10.13
CA VAL A 209 7.75 -5.62 -11.16
C VAL A 209 9.08 -5.27 -10.52
N ILE A 210 9.11 -4.38 -9.52
CA ILE A 210 10.35 -4.00 -8.84
C ILE A 210 10.93 -5.20 -8.08
N MET A 211 10.11 -5.90 -7.29
CA MET A 211 10.57 -7.07 -6.53
C MET A 211 11.06 -8.20 -7.44
N LEU A 212 10.33 -8.51 -8.52
CA LEU A 212 10.76 -9.50 -9.50
C LEU A 212 12.00 -9.05 -10.26
N ALA A 213 12.16 -7.75 -10.55
CA ALA A 213 13.36 -7.24 -11.17
C ALA A 213 14.60 -7.43 -10.27
N ILE A 214 14.46 -7.17 -8.96
CA ILE A 214 15.54 -7.47 -8.00
C ILE A 214 15.84 -8.97 -7.99
N LEU A 215 14.81 -9.80 -7.89
CA LEU A 215 14.96 -11.25 -7.74
C LEU A 215 15.56 -11.93 -8.98
N LEU A 216 15.23 -11.45 -10.19
CA LEU A 216 15.60 -12.09 -11.45
C LEU A 216 16.91 -11.54 -12.07
N PHE A 217 17.21 -10.25 -11.85
CA PHE A 217 18.29 -9.59 -12.60
C PHE A 217 19.44 -9.10 -11.73
N VAL A 218 19.25 -9.02 -10.40
CA VAL A 218 20.32 -8.63 -9.48
C VAL A 218 21.07 -9.87 -9.03
N PRO A 219 22.44 -9.85 -9.01
CA PRO A 219 23.22 -10.95 -8.45
C PRO A 219 22.80 -11.27 -7.01
N GLY A 220 22.74 -12.56 -6.66
CA GLY A 220 22.16 -13.02 -5.39
C GLY A 220 22.76 -12.41 -4.13
N ASP A 221 24.06 -12.07 -4.15
CA ASP A 221 24.79 -11.41 -3.05
C ASP A 221 24.47 -9.90 -2.90
N TYR A 222 23.87 -9.28 -3.90
CA TYR A 222 23.37 -7.89 -3.87
C TYR A 222 21.85 -7.81 -3.64
N ALA A 223 21.13 -8.91 -3.76
CA ALA A 223 19.67 -8.92 -3.62
C ALA A 223 19.21 -8.49 -2.22
N GLY A 224 19.87 -8.95 -1.14
CA GLY A 224 19.60 -8.50 0.22
C GLY A 224 19.72 -6.98 0.40
N PRO A 225 20.87 -6.36 0.05
CA PRO A 225 21.01 -4.90 0.01
C PRO A 225 19.92 -4.18 -0.80
N CYS A 226 19.52 -4.71 -1.97
CA CYS A 226 18.47 -4.14 -2.77
C CYS A 226 17.11 -4.15 -2.06
N PHE A 227 16.72 -5.29 -1.49
CA PHE A 227 15.44 -5.41 -0.79
C PHE A 227 15.37 -4.50 0.44
N ILE A 228 16.45 -4.40 1.22
CA ILE A 228 16.48 -3.49 2.38
C ILE A 228 16.39 -2.04 1.96
N GLY A 229 17.20 -1.61 0.99
CA GLY A 229 17.14 -0.25 0.48
C GLY A 229 15.75 0.10 0.00
N PHE A 230 15.16 -0.77 -0.80
CA PHE A 230 13.80 -0.61 -1.31
C PHE A 230 12.76 -0.48 -0.18
N ALA A 231 12.78 -1.41 0.81
CA ALA A 231 11.88 -1.39 1.96
C ALA A 231 12.01 -0.11 2.80
N ILE A 232 13.24 0.36 3.05
CA ILE A 232 13.47 1.64 3.77
C ILE A 232 12.83 2.80 3.01
N GLY A 233 13.05 2.87 1.71
CA GLY A 233 12.55 3.97 0.89
C GLY A 233 11.03 3.98 0.78
N GLU A 234 10.40 2.84 0.51
CA GLU A 234 8.94 2.75 0.43
C GLU A 234 8.27 3.10 1.76
N SER A 235 8.82 2.61 2.89
CA SER A 235 8.32 2.94 4.23
C SER A 235 8.48 4.42 4.55
N LEU A 236 9.60 5.04 4.22
CA LEU A 236 9.82 6.47 4.42
C LEU A 236 8.82 7.30 3.60
N GLY A 237 8.67 6.96 2.32
CA GLY A 237 7.74 7.63 1.41
C GLY A 237 6.29 7.52 1.89
N ALA A 238 5.84 6.31 2.18
CA ALA A 238 4.49 6.02 2.63
C ALA A 238 4.16 6.67 3.98
N ALA A 239 5.04 6.53 4.97
CA ALA A 239 4.84 7.13 6.30
C ALA A 239 4.72 8.66 6.24
N ALA A 240 5.62 9.33 5.51
CA ALA A 240 5.59 10.77 5.37
C ALA A 240 4.30 11.26 4.66
N LEU A 241 3.92 10.61 3.57
CA LEU A 241 2.71 10.96 2.82
C LEU A 241 1.44 10.70 3.62
N ARG A 242 1.34 9.57 4.31
CA ARG A 242 0.17 9.18 5.12
C ARG A 242 -0.05 10.13 6.30
N ILE A 243 1.01 10.45 7.06
CA ILE A 243 0.91 11.35 8.20
C ILE A 243 0.52 12.75 7.73
N ALA A 244 1.20 13.26 6.72
CA ALA A 244 0.93 14.60 6.21
C ALA A 244 -0.47 14.71 5.58
N GLY A 245 -0.91 13.70 4.83
CA GLY A 245 -2.26 13.64 4.25
C GLY A 245 -3.35 13.66 5.30
N GLY A 246 -3.24 12.80 6.32
CA GLY A 246 -4.22 12.72 7.41
C GLY A 246 -4.30 14.01 8.24
N ILE A 247 -3.17 14.65 8.52
CA ILE A 247 -3.15 15.94 9.23
C ILE A 247 -3.77 17.04 8.37
N PHE A 248 -3.45 17.08 7.07
CA PHE A 248 -3.97 18.08 6.14
C PHE A 248 -5.50 18.00 6.06
N THR A 249 -6.06 16.80 5.88
CA THR A 249 -7.51 16.57 5.87
C THR A 249 -8.17 17.08 7.14
N LYS A 250 -7.61 16.75 8.31
CA LYS A 250 -8.21 17.19 9.58
C LYS A 250 -8.12 18.69 9.82
N ILE A 251 -7.06 19.36 9.40
CA ILE A 251 -6.97 20.82 9.52
C ILE A 251 -7.98 21.50 8.58
N ALA A 252 -8.15 20.99 7.36
CA ALA A 252 -9.09 21.54 6.39
C ALA A 252 -10.56 21.37 6.85
N ASP A 253 -10.92 20.18 7.31
CA ASP A 253 -12.23 19.82 7.88
C ASP A 253 -12.60 20.74 9.06
N ILE A 254 -11.72 20.84 10.06
CA ILE A 254 -11.93 21.74 11.22
C ILE A 254 -12.04 23.21 10.80
N GLY A 255 -11.23 23.65 9.82
CA GLY A 255 -11.30 25.00 9.27
C GLY A 255 -12.64 25.31 8.60
N SER A 256 -13.18 24.37 7.86
CA SER A 256 -14.51 24.44 7.23
C SER A 256 -15.63 24.49 8.28
N ASP A 257 -15.55 23.64 9.31
CA ASP A 257 -16.49 23.60 10.43
C ASP A 257 -16.51 24.91 11.26
N LEU A 258 -15.34 25.54 11.44
CA LEU A 258 -15.28 26.84 12.14
C LEU A 258 -16.11 27.92 11.44
N MET A 259 -16.19 27.92 10.11
CA MET A 259 -17.05 28.83 9.37
C MET A 259 -18.53 28.61 9.68
N LYS A 260 -18.95 27.37 9.88
CA LYS A 260 -20.30 26.99 10.28
C LYS A 260 -20.63 27.46 11.70
N ILE A 261 -19.68 27.27 12.64
CA ILE A 261 -19.87 27.62 14.04
C ILE A 261 -19.85 29.15 14.25
N VAL A 262 -18.87 29.86 13.65
CA VAL A 262 -18.63 31.29 13.91
C VAL A 262 -19.55 32.16 13.07
N PHE A 263 -19.74 31.84 11.79
CA PHE A 263 -20.49 32.68 10.85
C PHE A 263 -21.84 32.10 10.44
N ASN A 264 -22.21 30.94 10.97
CA ASN A 264 -23.44 30.22 10.62
C ASN A 264 -23.58 29.94 9.10
N ILE A 265 -22.46 29.78 8.43
CA ILE A 265 -22.37 29.37 7.02
C ILE A 265 -22.24 27.86 6.99
N LYS A 266 -23.11 27.17 6.26
CA LYS A 266 -23.04 25.71 6.14
C LYS A 266 -21.73 25.26 5.55
N GLU A 267 -21.28 24.06 5.93
CA GLU A 267 -20.06 23.42 5.48
C GLU A 267 -19.97 23.37 3.95
N ASP A 268 -21.04 22.91 3.28
CA ASP A 268 -21.14 22.81 1.82
C ASP A 268 -21.55 24.12 1.11
N ASP A 269 -21.64 25.25 1.81
CA ASP A 269 -22.09 26.51 1.22
C ASP A 269 -20.99 27.12 0.36
N ALA A 270 -21.31 27.52 -0.87
CA ALA A 270 -20.37 28.14 -1.80
C ALA A 270 -19.69 29.42 -1.25
N ARG A 271 -20.24 30.03 -0.20
CA ARG A 271 -19.64 31.17 0.53
C ARG A 271 -18.60 30.77 1.57
N ASN A 272 -18.50 29.48 1.88
CA ASN A 272 -17.49 28.97 2.79
C ASN A 272 -16.17 28.76 2.02
N PRO A 273 -15.13 29.56 2.25
CA PRO A 273 -13.85 29.40 1.57
C PRO A 273 -13.13 28.10 1.95
N GLY A 274 -13.56 27.43 3.03
CA GLY A 274 -13.03 26.15 3.46
C GLY A 274 -13.39 24.97 2.55
N VAL A 275 -14.49 25.08 1.76
CA VAL A 275 -14.99 23.96 0.93
C VAL A 275 -13.90 23.39 -0.01
N ILE A 276 -13.14 24.25 -0.69
CA ILE A 276 -12.07 23.78 -1.60
C ILE A 276 -10.92 23.16 -0.81
N ALA A 277 -10.58 23.72 0.35
CA ALA A 277 -9.54 23.16 1.20
C ALA A 277 -9.93 21.80 1.75
N ASP A 278 -11.18 21.63 2.17
CA ASP A 278 -11.76 20.40 2.67
C ASP A 278 -11.79 19.31 1.58
N CYS A 279 -12.39 19.60 0.43
CA CYS A 279 -12.35 18.69 -0.73
C CYS A 279 -10.92 18.34 -1.17
N THR A 280 -9.97 19.25 -1.03
CA THR A 280 -8.55 18.99 -1.33
C THR A 280 -7.94 18.09 -0.29
N GLY A 281 -8.25 18.31 0.99
CA GLY A 281 -7.81 17.49 2.11
C GLY A 281 -8.27 16.05 1.96
N ASP A 282 -9.55 15.85 1.69
CA ASP A 282 -10.14 14.53 1.47
C ASP A 282 -9.49 13.82 0.27
N ASN A 283 -9.34 14.50 -0.87
CA ASN A 283 -8.67 13.90 -2.02
C ASN A 283 -7.19 13.54 -1.72
N ALA A 284 -6.47 14.36 -0.97
CA ALA A 284 -5.10 14.08 -0.59
C ALA A 284 -5.03 12.95 0.45
N GLY A 285 -5.82 13.02 1.52
CA GLY A 285 -5.84 12.05 2.62
C GLY A 285 -6.31 10.67 2.18
N ASP A 286 -7.49 10.60 1.59
CA ASP A 286 -8.14 9.35 1.21
C ASP A 286 -7.51 8.67 0.00
N SER A 287 -6.82 9.44 -0.87
CA SER A 287 -6.07 8.84 -1.98
C SER A 287 -4.70 8.32 -1.56
N VAL A 288 -3.99 9.09 -0.73
CA VAL A 288 -2.60 8.77 -0.32
C VAL A 288 -2.58 7.63 0.70
N GLY A 289 -3.51 7.61 1.66
CA GLY A 289 -3.59 6.57 2.67
C GLY A 289 -3.61 5.17 2.03
N PRO A 290 -4.67 4.80 1.32
CA PRO A 290 -4.78 3.45 0.74
C PRO A 290 -3.71 3.13 -0.31
N SER A 291 -3.27 4.11 -1.10
CA SER A 291 -2.30 3.86 -2.18
C SER A 291 -0.87 3.72 -1.67
N ALA A 292 -0.36 4.68 -0.92
CA ALA A 292 1.01 4.63 -0.38
C ALA A 292 1.16 3.55 0.70
N ASP A 293 0.18 3.42 1.60
CA ASP A 293 0.17 2.39 2.65
C ASP A 293 0.02 0.98 2.05
N GLY A 294 -0.83 0.83 1.04
CA GLY A 294 -0.97 -0.44 0.32
C GLY A 294 0.32 -0.85 -0.39
N PHE A 295 1.03 0.10 -1.00
CA PHE A 295 2.32 -0.13 -1.64
C PHE A 295 3.37 -0.59 -0.61
N GLU A 296 3.57 0.18 0.47
CA GLU A 296 4.47 -0.18 1.56
C GLU A 296 4.13 -1.54 2.17
N THR A 297 2.88 -1.77 2.54
CA THR A 297 2.49 -3.02 3.20
C THR A 297 2.75 -4.23 2.30
N TYR A 298 2.50 -4.10 1.02
CA TYR A 298 2.70 -5.18 0.06
C TYR A 298 4.20 -5.46 -0.16
N GLY A 299 5.05 -4.43 -0.25
CA GLY A 299 6.49 -4.57 -0.44
C GLY A 299 7.20 -5.07 0.83
N VAL A 300 7.02 -4.39 1.96
CA VAL A 300 7.67 -4.77 3.23
C VAL A 300 7.32 -6.19 3.65
N THR A 301 6.05 -6.60 3.50
CA THR A 301 5.68 -8.00 3.79
C THR A 301 6.33 -8.98 2.82
N GLY A 302 6.55 -8.59 1.57
CA GLY A 302 7.30 -9.40 0.60
C GLY A 302 8.74 -9.59 0.99
N VAL A 303 9.43 -8.52 1.34
CA VAL A 303 10.82 -8.54 1.81
C VAL A 303 10.93 -9.37 3.09
N ALA A 304 10.01 -9.20 4.05
CA ALA A 304 9.98 -9.99 5.28
C ALA A 304 9.82 -11.50 5.01
N LEU A 305 8.96 -11.88 4.06
CA LEU A 305 8.78 -13.29 3.69
C LEU A 305 10.01 -13.88 3.00
N ILE A 306 10.67 -13.12 2.12
CA ILE A 306 11.95 -13.52 1.51
C ILE A 306 12.99 -13.74 2.61
N SER A 307 13.14 -12.77 3.50
CA SER A 307 14.09 -12.84 4.62
C SER A 307 13.82 -14.06 5.50
N PHE A 308 12.56 -14.30 5.84
CA PHE A 308 12.18 -15.45 6.66
C PHE A 308 12.51 -16.78 5.96
N ILE A 309 12.20 -16.92 4.67
CA ILE A 309 12.52 -18.14 3.90
C ILE A 309 14.03 -18.37 3.88
N LEU A 310 14.82 -17.34 3.59
CA LEU A 310 16.28 -17.48 3.46
C LEU A 310 16.98 -17.74 4.79
N LEU A 311 16.45 -17.24 5.90
CA LEU A 311 17.02 -17.43 7.23
C LEU A 311 16.56 -18.72 7.91
N ALA A 312 15.28 -19.08 7.77
CA ALA A 312 14.69 -20.20 8.52
C ALA A 312 14.80 -21.54 7.80
N VAL A 313 14.97 -21.55 6.48
CA VAL A 313 15.03 -22.78 5.68
C VAL A 313 16.48 -23.09 5.30
N PRO A 314 17.08 -24.17 5.82
CA PRO A 314 18.51 -24.44 5.58
C PRO A 314 18.82 -25.03 4.20
N ALA A 315 17.84 -25.64 3.53
CA ALA A 315 18.06 -26.33 2.25
C ALA A 315 17.84 -25.38 1.05
N PRO A 316 18.86 -25.10 0.22
CA PRO A 316 18.74 -24.16 -0.89
C PRO A 316 17.65 -24.50 -1.89
N HIS A 317 17.46 -25.78 -2.24
CA HIS A 317 16.38 -26.21 -3.12
C HIS A 317 14.98 -25.86 -2.57
N THR A 318 14.77 -26.04 -1.28
CA THR A 318 13.52 -25.68 -0.60
C THR A 318 13.33 -24.16 -0.54
N GLN A 319 14.43 -23.39 -0.36
CA GLN A 319 14.36 -21.94 -0.44
C GLN A 319 13.86 -21.49 -1.83
N VAL A 320 14.43 -22.04 -2.91
CA VAL A 320 14.00 -21.73 -4.28
C VAL A 320 12.53 -22.08 -4.50
N GLN A 321 12.10 -23.27 -4.09
CA GLN A 321 10.71 -23.69 -4.22
C GLN A 321 9.74 -22.76 -3.51
N LEU A 322 10.06 -22.35 -2.26
CA LEU A 322 9.23 -21.43 -1.49
C LEU A 322 9.25 -20.01 -2.05
N LEU A 323 10.40 -19.53 -2.52
CA LEU A 323 10.49 -18.21 -3.17
C LEU A 323 9.67 -18.17 -4.46
N VAL A 324 9.80 -19.16 -5.32
CA VAL A 324 9.01 -19.26 -6.55
C VAL A 324 7.53 -19.35 -6.21
N TRP A 325 7.15 -20.20 -5.26
CA TRP A 325 5.76 -20.35 -4.82
C TRP A 325 5.16 -19.03 -4.35
N ILE A 326 5.85 -18.28 -3.47
CA ILE A 326 5.29 -17.05 -2.91
C ILE A 326 5.13 -15.94 -3.95
N PHE A 327 6.07 -15.84 -4.90
CA PHE A 327 5.95 -14.89 -5.99
C PHE A 327 4.89 -15.28 -7.01
N VAL A 328 4.74 -16.57 -7.34
CA VAL A 328 3.63 -17.05 -8.16
C VAL A 328 2.29 -16.76 -7.49
N MET A 329 2.17 -16.96 -6.16
CA MET A 329 0.98 -16.58 -5.41
C MET A 329 0.65 -15.09 -5.56
N ARG A 330 1.65 -14.22 -5.46
CA ARG A 330 1.47 -12.76 -5.63
C ARG A 330 1.04 -12.40 -7.07
N VAL A 331 1.63 -13.04 -8.07
CA VAL A 331 1.22 -12.86 -9.48
C VAL A 331 -0.23 -13.33 -9.70
N MET A 332 -0.61 -14.46 -9.09
CA MET A 332 -1.99 -14.96 -9.17
C MET A 332 -3.01 -14.02 -8.53
N MET A 333 -2.62 -13.21 -7.54
CA MET A 333 -3.50 -12.17 -6.98
C MET A 333 -3.90 -11.12 -8.02
N ILE A 334 -3.01 -10.74 -8.95
CA ILE A 334 -3.34 -9.84 -10.06
C ILE A 334 -4.46 -10.45 -10.92
N ILE A 335 -4.30 -11.71 -11.29
CA ILE A 335 -5.27 -12.43 -12.12
C ILE A 335 -6.61 -12.61 -11.39
N ALA A 336 -6.56 -13.03 -10.11
CA ALA A 336 -7.76 -13.21 -9.28
C ALA A 336 -8.52 -11.89 -9.11
N SER A 337 -7.83 -10.79 -8.83
CA SER A 337 -8.44 -9.47 -8.64
C SER A 337 -9.08 -8.96 -9.94
N ALA A 338 -8.36 -9.02 -11.06
CA ALA A 338 -8.90 -8.60 -12.37
C ALA A 338 -10.09 -9.47 -12.78
N GLY A 339 -9.98 -10.79 -12.66
CA GLY A 339 -11.04 -11.75 -13.01
C GLY A 339 -12.30 -11.56 -12.16
N SER A 340 -12.14 -11.48 -10.83
CA SER A 340 -13.27 -11.26 -9.92
C SER A 340 -13.95 -9.93 -10.16
N TYR A 341 -13.18 -8.87 -10.41
CA TYR A 341 -13.73 -7.55 -10.76
C TYR A 341 -14.56 -7.62 -12.04
N LEU A 342 -14.03 -8.20 -13.14
CA LEU A 342 -14.74 -8.29 -14.42
C LEU A 342 -16.02 -9.11 -14.31
N LEU A 343 -15.99 -10.22 -13.57
CA LEU A 343 -17.17 -11.04 -13.30
C LEU A 343 -18.22 -10.28 -12.49
N ASN A 344 -17.79 -9.60 -11.42
CA ASN A 344 -18.69 -8.81 -10.59
C ASN A 344 -19.25 -7.60 -11.36
N GLU A 345 -18.46 -6.93 -12.20
CA GLU A 345 -18.94 -5.84 -13.04
C GLU A 345 -20.02 -6.31 -14.01
N ALA A 346 -19.79 -7.43 -14.69
CA ALA A 346 -20.77 -8.02 -15.61
C ALA A 346 -22.08 -8.38 -14.89
N PHE A 347 -21.98 -9.01 -13.70
CA PHE A 347 -23.14 -9.34 -12.87
C PHE A 347 -23.87 -8.08 -12.38
N ALA A 348 -23.14 -7.13 -11.79
CA ALA A 348 -23.72 -5.91 -11.24
C ALA A 348 -24.38 -5.04 -12.33
N ARG A 349 -23.77 -4.95 -13.51
CA ARG A 349 -24.34 -4.23 -14.66
C ARG A 349 -25.65 -4.86 -15.11
N THR A 350 -25.73 -6.19 -15.20
CA THR A 350 -26.94 -6.91 -15.58
C THR A 350 -28.04 -6.75 -14.53
N ARG A 351 -27.68 -6.83 -13.26
CA ARG A 351 -28.64 -6.81 -12.13
C ARG A 351 -29.10 -5.40 -11.78
N TYR A 352 -28.18 -4.43 -11.76
CA TYR A 352 -28.41 -3.09 -11.20
C TYR A 352 -28.38 -1.96 -12.25
N GLY A 353 -27.98 -2.23 -13.49
CA GLY A 353 -27.76 -1.19 -14.51
C GLY A 353 -28.98 -0.35 -14.87
N ASN A 354 -30.19 -0.89 -14.72
CA ASN A 354 -31.44 -0.24 -15.08
C ASN A 354 -32.37 0.07 -13.90
N VAL A 355 -32.03 -0.33 -12.68
CA VAL A 355 -32.87 -0.10 -11.51
C VAL A 355 -32.76 1.36 -11.04
N SER A 356 -33.81 1.88 -10.45
CA SER A 356 -33.87 3.24 -9.92
C SER A 356 -33.33 3.34 -8.47
N ARG A 357 -33.24 2.22 -7.77
CA ARG A 357 -32.73 2.15 -6.39
C ARG A 357 -32.07 0.79 -6.16
N PHE A 358 -30.90 0.76 -5.54
CA PHE A 358 -30.27 -0.46 -5.00
C PHE A 358 -29.34 -0.10 -3.84
N ASN A 359 -29.00 -1.07 -3.02
CA ASN A 359 -27.98 -0.90 -1.99
C ASN A 359 -26.60 -1.02 -2.62
N PHE A 360 -25.78 0.04 -2.56
CA PHE A 360 -24.41 0.07 -3.12
C PHE A 360 -23.47 -0.91 -2.43
N GLU A 361 -23.71 -1.24 -1.18
CA GLU A 361 -22.93 -2.19 -0.39
C GLU A 361 -23.05 -3.63 -0.94
N SER A 362 -24.23 -4.01 -1.44
CA SER A 362 -24.49 -5.37 -1.90
C SER A 362 -23.51 -5.84 -2.99
N PRO A 363 -23.29 -5.14 -4.12
CA PRO A 363 -22.32 -5.57 -5.12
C PRO A 363 -20.86 -5.45 -4.65
N LEU A 364 -20.54 -4.58 -3.68
CA LEU A 364 -19.21 -4.52 -3.06
C LEU A 364 -18.96 -5.76 -2.21
N THR A 365 -19.91 -6.13 -1.36
CA THR A 365 -19.85 -7.35 -0.55
C THR A 365 -19.73 -8.60 -1.44
N HIS A 366 -20.49 -8.66 -2.53
CA HIS A 366 -20.36 -9.75 -3.51
C HIS A 366 -18.94 -9.81 -4.11
N LEU A 367 -18.35 -8.67 -4.45
CA LEU A 367 -16.98 -8.61 -4.99
C LEU A 367 -15.97 -9.13 -3.96
N VAL A 368 -16.08 -8.72 -2.69
CA VAL A 368 -15.18 -9.17 -1.61
C VAL A 368 -15.26 -10.69 -1.45
N TRP A 369 -16.48 -11.25 -1.32
CA TRP A 369 -16.64 -12.71 -1.19
C TRP A 369 -16.19 -13.47 -2.43
N LEU A 370 -16.53 -12.99 -3.63
CA LEU A 370 -16.09 -13.60 -4.87
C LEU A 370 -14.56 -13.65 -4.97
N THR A 371 -13.90 -12.52 -4.71
CA THR A 371 -12.43 -12.44 -4.75
C THR A 371 -11.80 -13.34 -3.69
N SER A 372 -12.37 -13.37 -2.47
CA SER A 372 -11.88 -14.22 -1.39
C SER A 372 -11.99 -15.71 -1.73
N ILE A 373 -13.13 -16.15 -2.25
CA ILE A 373 -13.34 -17.55 -2.65
C ILE A 373 -12.38 -17.93 -3.78
N VAL A 374 -12.29 -17.10 -4.83
CA VAL A 374 -11.36 -17.32 -5.95
C VAL A 374 -9.92 -17.41 -5.45
N SER A 375 -9.50 -16.49 -4.58
CA SER A 375 -8.16 -16.46 -4.01
C SER A 375 -7.86 -17.70 -3.18
N VAL A 376 -8.80 -18.16 -2.35
CA VAL A 376 -8.64 -19.38 -1.54
C VAL A 376 -8.48 -20.59 -2.45
N VAL A 377 -9.35 -20.76 -3.45
CA VAL A 377 -9.25 -21.88 -4.40
C VAL A 377 -7.91 -21.87 -5.13
N LEU A 378 -7.50 -20.71 -5.67
CA LEU A 378 -6.22 -20.58 -6.35
C LEU A 378 -5.05 -20.86 -5.41
N THR A 379 -5.11 -20.42 -4.14
CA THR A 379 -4.07 -20.71 -3.14
C THR A 379 -3.86 -22.20 -2.97
N PHE A 380 -4.92 -22.99 -2.77
CA PHE A 380 -4.80 -24.45 -2.63
C PHE A 380 -4.30 -25.11 -3.93
N VAL A 381 -4.81 -24.68 -5.09
CA VAL A 381 -4.38 -25.23 -6.38
C VAL A 381 -2.90 -24.96 -6.63
N VAL A 382 -2.48 -23.72 -6.52
CA VAL A 382 -1.08 -23.31 -6.78
C VAL A 382 -0.13 -23.96 -5.78
N SER A 383 -0.49 -23.99 -4.50
CA SER A 383 0.33 -24.65 -3.48
C SER A 383 0.47 -26.16 -3.75
N ARG A 384 -0.62 -26.83 -4.11
CA ARG A 384 -0.58 -28.25 -4.48
C ARG A 384 0.30 -28.51 -5.69
N LEU A 385 0.31 -27.59 -6.65
CA LEU A 385 1.09 -27.74 -7.88
C LEU A 385 2.58 -27.44 -7.71
N LEU A 386 2.95 -26.48 -6.87
CA LEU A 386 4.34 -26.02 -6.76
C LEU A 386 5.12 -26.59 -5.57
N ILE A 387 4.42 -26.90 -4.47
CA ILE A 387 5.08 -27.29 -3.21
C ILE A 387 4.47 -28.59 -2.61
N ALA A 388 3.87 -29.45 -3.45
CA ALA A 388 3.24 -30.68 -2.96
C ALA A 388 4.19 -31.60 -2.22
N ASP A 389 5.44 -31.66 -2.67
CA ASP A 389 6.45 -32.61 -2.20
C ASP A 389 7.32 -32.05 -1.06
N LEU A 390 7.04 -30.81 -0.63
CA LEU A 390 7.81 -30.20 0.45
C LEU A 390 7.48 -30.77 1.83
N GLY A 391 8.53 -30.97 2.61
CA GLY A 391 8.45 -31.49 3.96
C GLY A 391 7.95 -32.94 3.97
N ASP A 392 6.93 -33.21 4.77
CA ASP A 392 6.26 -34.50 4.89
C ASP A 392 5.09 -34.69 3.87
N GLY A 393 5.05 -33.87 2.82
CA GLY A 393 3.95 -33.83 1.86
C GLY A 393 2.68 -33.14 2.38
N THR A 394 2.73 -32.53 3.57
CA THR A 394 1.59 -31.81 4.17
C THR A 394 1.76 -30.30 4.19
N LEU A 395 2.94 -29.80 3.88
CA LEU A 395 3.26 -28.37 4.02
C LEU A 395 2.39 -27.48 3.10
N TRP A 396 2.09 -27.94 1.88
CA TRP A 396 1.27 -27.22 0.92
C TRP A 396 -0.11 -26.83 1.44
N TRP A 397 -0.83 -27.76 2.09
CA TRP A 397 -2.16 -27.45 2.61
C TRP A 397 -2.10 -26.66 3.92
N LYS A 398 -1.06 -26.85 4.78
CA LYS A 398 -0.87 -26.07 5.99
C LYS A 398 -0.61 -24.59 5.66
N LEU A 399 0.29 -24.29 4.72
CA LEU A 399 0.55 -22.94 4.26
C LEU A 399 -0.70 -22.33 3.58
N SER A 400 -1.42 -23.11 2.76
CA SER A 400 -2.67 -22.66 2.17
C SER A 400 -3.73 -22.31 3.22
N ALA A 401 -3.83 -23.10 4.30
CA ALA A 401 -4.76 -22.83 5.39
C ALA A 401 -4.40 -21.52 6.13
N ILE A 402 -3.10 -21.24 6.36
CA ILE A 402 -2.64 -19.99 6.96
C ILE A 402 -3.03 -18.79 6.09
N ILE A 403 -2.76 -18.84 4.78
CA ILE A 403 -3.14 -17.78 3.84
C ILE A 403 -4.67 -17.63 3.82
N THR A 404 -5.42 -18.72 3.85
CA THR A 404 -6.89 -18.69 3.90
C THR A 404 -7.39 -17.99 5.16
N CYS A 405 -6.82 -18.26 6.33
CA CYS A 405 -7.16 -17.54 7.55
C CYS A 405 -6.95 -16.03 7.41
N GLY A 406 -5.83 -15.60 6.82
CA GLY A 406 -5.57 -14.18 6.52
C GLY A 406 -6.58 -13.60 5.53
N THR A 407 -6.90 -14.32 4.46
CA THR A 407 -7.91 -13.90 3.46
C THR A 407 -9.29 -13.72 4.09
N LEU A 408 -9.72 -14.66 4.93
CA LEU A 408 -11.00 -14.58 5.62
C LEU A 408 -11.04 -13.46 6.65
N ALA A 409 -9.95 -13.25 7.41
CA ALA A 409 -9.87 -12.13 8.35
C ALA A 409 -9.95 -10.77 7.65
N GLY A 410 -9.45 -10.66 6.42
CA GLY A 410 -9.59 -9.43 5.61
C GLY A 410 -10.94 -9.28 4.90
N ALA A 411 -11.75 -10.34 4.82
CA ALA A 411 -13.06 -10.32 4.17
C ALA A 411 -14.22 -10.03 5.15
N ILE A 412 -14.00 -10.21 6.46
CA ILE A 412 -14.96 -9.97 7.55
C ILE A 412 -14.77 -8.58 8.13
#